data_e6e658a268ccbf41740b88cd726b5ffb
#
_entry.id   e6e658a268ccbf41740b88cd726b5ffb
#
_cell.length_a   1.000
_cell.length_b   1.000
_cell.length_c   1.000
_cell.angle_alpha   90.00
_cell.angle_beta   90.00
_cell.angle_gamma   90.00
#
_symmetry.space_group_name_H-M   'P 1'
#
loop_
_entity.id
_entity.type
_entity.pdbx_description
1 polymer ?
#
loop_
_entity_poly.entity_id
_entity_poly.type
_entity_poly.pdbx_seq_one_letter_code
_entity_poly.pdbx_strand_id
1 'polypeptide(L)' 'YMGESAMQYVRNVRLAKAAELFEQGAQSSLEVSLSCGFNNLSYFHREFKEKYGMTPGAFQRKINV' A
#
# COMPACT_ATOMS: atom_id res chain seq x y z
N TYR A 1 -3.00 -15.73 18.35
CA TYR A 1 -3.36 -15.11 18.02
C TYR A 1 -3.60 -14.15 18.56
N MET A 2 -3.54 -13.61 18.40
CA MET A 2 -3.80 -12.86 18.83
C MET A 2 -3.90 -11.85 18.32
N GLY A 3 -4.36 -11.39 17.91
CA GLY A 3 -4.52 -10.12 17.58
C GLY A 3 -5.08 -9.76 16.30
N GLU A 4 -4.51 -10.16 15.26
CA GLU A 4 -4.98 -9.76 13.95
C GLU A 4 -6.04 -10.69 13.40
N SER A 5 -7.07 -10.12 12.80
CA SER A 5 -8.02 -10.90 12.04
C SER A 5 -7.36 -11.33 10.72
N ALA A 6 -7.96 -12.33 10.09
CA ALA A 6 -7.48 -12.79 8.79
C ALA A 6 -7.51 -11.67 7.75
N MET A 7 -8.58 -10.85 7.80
CA MET A 7 -8.70 -9.73 6.87
C MET A 7 -7.59 -8.70 7.07
N GLN A 8 -7.24 -8.45 8.32
CA GLN A 8 -6.19 -7.49 8.60
C GLN A 8 -4.84 -8.01 8.14
N TYR A 9 -4.61 -9.29 8.32
CA TYR A 9 -3.37 -9.90 7.85
C TYR A 9 -3.25 -9.78 6.34
N VAL A 10 -4.31 -10.10 5.61
CA VAL A 10 -4.32 -10.01 4.15
C VAL A 10 -4.07 -8.59 3.71
N ARG A 11 -4.71 -7.62 4.38
CA ARG A 11 -4.52 -6.23 4.05
C ARG A 11 -3.08 -5.80 4.24
N ASN A 12 -2.46 -6.23 5.34
CA ASN A 12 -1.07 -5.88 5.60
C ASN A 12 -0.14 -6.46 4.56
N VAL A 13 -0.40 -7.70 4.12
CA VAL A 13 0.41 -8.32 3.06
C VAL A 13 0.26 -7.54 1.76
N ARG A 14 -0.97 -7.13 1.43
CA ARG A 14 -1.21 -6.35 0.21
C ARG A 14 -0.50 -5.00 0.26
N LEU A 15 -0.54 -4.35 1.42
CA LEU A 15 0.14 -3.06 1.55
C LEU A 15 1.65 -3.20 1.45
N ALA A 16 2.20 -4.25 2.03
CA ALA A 16 3.64 -4.50 1.92
C ALA A 16 4.03 -4.76 0.47
N LYS A 17 3.19 -5.47 -0.27
CA LYS A 17 3.45 -5.69 -1.69
C LYS A 17 3.41 -4.38 -2.47
N ALA A 18 2.46 -3.50 -2.12
CA ALA A 18 2.39 -2.20 -2.76
C ALA A 18 3.66 -1.39 -2.53
N ALA A 19 4.15 -1.37 -1.29
CA ALA A 19 5.38 -0.66 -0.99
C ALA A 19 6.55 -1.22 -1.79
N GLU A 20 6.61 -2.53 -1.91
CA GLU A 20 7.65 -3.17 -2.69
C GLU A 20 7.59 -2.75 -4.16
N LEU A 21 6.39 -2.69 -4.72
CA LEU A 21 6.23 -2.27 -6.11
C LEU A 21 6.68 -0.84 -6.30
N PHE A 22 6.36 0.04 -5.36
CA PHE A 22 6.84 1.42 -5.44
C PHE A 22 8.37 1.47 -5.39
N GLU A 23 8.98 0.66 -4.54
CA GLU A 23 10.44 0.61 -4.45
C GLU A 23 11.06 0.10 -5.73
N GLN A 24 10.34 -0.72 -6.47
CA GLN A 24 10.82 -1.24 -7.75
C GLN A 24 10.60 -0.26 -8.90
N GLY A 25 10.02 0.88 -8.63
CA GLY A 25 9.87 1.92 -9.63
C GLY A 25 8.47 2.12 -10.17
N ALA A 26 7.48 1.42 -9.63
CA ALA A 26 6.10 1.63 -10.06
C ALA A 26 5.69 3.08 -9.80
N GLN A 27 5.04 3.70 -10.78
CA GLN A 27 4.75 5.12 -10.68
C GLN A 27 3.27 5.44 -10.54
N SER A 28 2.39 4.47 -10.77
CA SER A 28 0.96 4.70 -10.69
C SER A 28 0.38 4.07 -9.44
N SER A 29 -0.12 4.90 -8.53
CA SER A 29 -0.80 4.41 -7.34
C SER A 29 -2.01 3.57 -7.72
N LEU A 30 -2.72 3.98 -8.78
CA LEU A 30 -3.90 3.24 -9.20
C LEU A 30 -3.53 1.84 -9.65
N GLU A 31 -2.51 1.72 -10.48
CA GLU A 31 -2.09 0.40 -10.96
C GLU A 31 -1.59 -0.46 -9.82
N VAL A 32 -0.83 0.12 -8.91
CA VAL A 32 -0.32 -0.62 -7.77
C VAL A 32 -1.46 -1.13 -6.90
N SER A 33 -2.45 -0.26 -6.64
CA SER A 33 -3.58 -0.67 -5.80
C SER A 33 -4.36 -1.82 -6.44
N LEU A 34 -4.59 -1.74 -7.73
CA LEU A 34 -5.31 -2.81 -8.43
C LEU A 34 -4.50 -4.10 -8.46
N SER A 35 -3.20 -4.01 -8.68
CA SER A 35 -2.33 -5.17 -8.69
C SER A 35 -2.30 -5.87 -7.34
N CYS A 36 -2.48 -5.11 -6.27
CA CYS A 36 -2.45 -5.67 -4.94
C CYS A 36 -3.83 -6.12 -4.44
N GLY A 37 -4.86 -5.96 -5.27
CA GLY A 37 -6.18 -6.44 -4.92
C GLY A 37 -7.07 -5.43 -4.23
N PHE A 38 -6.73 -4.16 -4.27
CA PHE A 38 -7.59 -3.11 -3.71
C PHE A 38 -8.57 -2.64 -4.78
N ASN A 39 -9.84 -2.60 -4.44
CA ASN A 39 -10.87 -2.17 -5.37
C ASN A 39 -11.16 -0.69 -5.30
N ASN A 40 -10.68 -0.03 -4.27
CA ASN A 40 -11.00 1.37 -4.01
C ASN A 40 -9.73 2.13 -3.73
N LEU A 41 -9.40 3.09 -4.58
CA LEU A 41 -8.15 3.83 -4.45
C LEU A 41 -8.11 4.67 -3.17
N SER A 42 -9.23 5.26 -2.79
CA SER A 42 -9.27 6.06 -1.56
C SER A 42 -9.02 5.20 -0.34
N TYR A 43 -9.59 4.01 -0.32
CA TYR A 43 -9.37 3.07 0.76
C TYR A 43 -7.89 2.65 0.81
N PHE A 44 -7.32 2.37 -0.35
CA PHE A 44 -5.91 2.02 -0.43
C PHE A 44 -5.03 3.14 0.13
N HIS A 45 -5.30 4.38 -0.26
CA HIS A 45 -4.52 5.51 0.22
C HIS A 45 -4.62 5.64 1.74
N ARG A 46 -5.81 5.49 2.28
CA ARG A 46 -6.00 5.61 3.73
C ARG A 46 -5.26 4.52 4.47
N GLU A 47 -5.38 3.28 4.03
CA GLU A 47 -4.74 2.15 4.69
C GLU A 47 -3.23 2.22 4.56
N PHE A 48 -2.74 2.65 3.40
CA PHE A 48 -1.31 2.81 3.19
C PHE A 48 -0.75 3.88 4.14
N LYS A 49 -1.46 4.99 4.25
CA LYS A 49 -1.02 6.07 5.12
C LYS A 49 -0.98 5.62 6.58
N GLU A 50 -1.97 4.85 6.99
CA GLU A 50 -1.99 4.35 8.36
C GLU A 50 -0.82 3.42 8.65
N LYS A 51 -0.48 2.57 7.70
CA LYS A 51 0.58 1.61 7.90
C LYS A 51 1.96 2.26 7.85
N TYR A 52 2.18 3.15 6.90
CA TYR A 52 3.51 3.69 6.64
C TYR A 52 3.68 5.15 7.09
N GLY A 53 2.62 5.78 7.56
CA GLY A 53 2.70 7.15 8.03
C GLY A 53 2.71 8.19 6.92
N MET A 54 2.54 7.79 5.67
CA MET A 54 2.51 8.73 4.56
C MET A 54 1.70 8.13 3.41
N THR A 55 1.20 9.02 2.54
CA THR A 55 0.44 8.57 1.38
C THR A 55 1.35 7.86 0.38
N PRO A 56 0.76 7.06 -0.53
CA PRO A 56 1.59 6.44 -1.58
C PRO A 56 2.36 7.44 -2.42
N GLY A 57 1.77 8.61 -2.70
CA GLY A 57 2.49 9.64 -3.46
C GLY A 57 3.69 10.16 -2.71
N ALA A 58 3.55 10.39 -1.42
CA ALA A 58 4.67 10.85 -0.61
C ALA A 58 5.74 9.77 -0.50
N PHE A 59 5.30 8.53 -0.38
CA PHE A 59 6.22 7.39 -0.32
C PHE A 59 7.03 7.29 -1.60
N GLN A 60 6.38 7.46 -2.75
CA GLN A 60 7.08 7.45 -4.03
C GLN A 60 8.13 8.55 -4.10
N ARG A 61 7.78 9.74 -3.67
CA ARG A 61 8.73 10.85 -3.71
C ARG A 61 9.93 10.61 -2.80
N LYS A 62 9.68 9.98 -1.66
CA LYS A 62 10.76 9.67 -0.73
C LYS A 62 11.75 8.68 -1.35
N ILE A 63 11.23 7.69 -2.06
CA ILE A 63 12.06 6.67 -2.66
C ILE A 63 12.85 7.22 -3.85
N ASN A 64 12.24 8.13 -4.59
CA ASN A 64 12.83 8.62 -5.84
C ASN A 64 13.76 9.81 -5.67
N VAL A 65 14.11 10.13 -4.47
CA VAL A 65 15.03 11.25 -4.22
C VAL A 65 16.45 10.93 -4.63
#